data_8dc68fe30292a278cacec8413aa2f41f
#
_entry.id   8dc68fe30292a278cacec8413aa2f41f
#
_cell.length_a   1.000
_cell.length_b   1.000
_cell.length_c   1.000
_cell.angle_alpha   90.00
_cell.angle_beta   90.00
_cell.angle_gamma   90.00
#
_symmetry.space_group_name_H-M   'P 1'
#
loop_
_entity.id
_entity.type
_entity.pdbx_description
1 polymer ?
#
loop_
_entity_poly.entity_id
_entity_poly.type
_entity_poly.pdbx_seq_one_letter_code
_entity_poly.pdbx_strand_id
1 'polypeptide(L)'
;VTLAVVVPPAVEPVSLAEMKTHLRIDITDDDSLISTLITAARDYIERVTRRTMIYTGYKLLLDTFPGWSVHLPRLPVLDQSAGVEFLTATPLVQYYNLQGVLTTLTAGTDYELDLYHNPPRLVLPPMVYWPWTQLGKTNAVQISFVAGYSADASLVPPLLKNAIKLLVSHWYNNREAVGSVGDEIALAIESICKIYSAGDYC
;
A
#
# COMPACT_ATOMS: atom_id res chain seq x y z
N VAL A 1 10.89 3.74 11.99
CA VAL A 1 10.06 4.01 10.78
C VAL A 1 8.70 3.37 10.97
N THR A 2 7.62 4.15 10.87
CA THR A 2 6.25 3.66 10.99
C THR A 2 5.44 4.08 9.77
N LEU A 3 4.69 3.13 9.20
CA LEU A 3 3.73 3.40 8.15
C LEU A 3 2.31 3.28 8.71
N ALA A 4 1.53 4.33 8.61
CA ALA A 4 0.14 4.36 9.05
C ALA A 4 -0.80 4.54 7.85
N VAL A 5 -1.92 3.84 7.84
CA VAL A 5 -3.05 4.11 6.93
C VAL A 5 -3.84 5.29 7.49
N VAL A 6 -4.00 6.34 6.70
CA VAL A 6 -4.76 7.55 7.07
C VAL A 6 -6.13 7.54 6.40
N VAL A 7 -6.17 7.11 5.14
CA VAL A 7 -7.41 6.97 4.38
C VAL A 7 -7.48 5.53 3.87
N PRO A 8 -8.39 4.70 4.38
CA PRO A 8 -8.55 3.33 3.93
C PRO A 8 -9.11 3.27 2.49
N PRO A 9 -8.97 2.14 1.79
CA PRO A 9 -9.57 1.97 0.46
C PRO A 9 -11.09 2.10 0.53
N ALA A 10 -11.68 2.78 -0.45
CA ALA A 10 -13.13 3.02 -0.50
C ALA A 10 -13.93 1.79 -0.95
N VAL A 11 -13.29 0.89 -1.69
CA VAL A 11 -13.90 -0.34 -2.25
C VAL A 11 -12.93 -1.51 -2.15
N GLU A 12 -13.45 -2.72 -2.29
CA GLU A 12 -12.60 -3.92 -2.40
C GLU A 12 -12.26 -4.21 -3.87
N PRO A 13 -11.07 -4.77 -4.16
CA PRO A 13 -10.64 -5.11 -5.52
C PRO A 13 -11.45 -6.26 -6.14
N VAL A 14 -12.08 -7.09 -5.32
CA VAL A 14 -13.00 -8.16 -5.72
C VAL A 14 -14.32 -7.93 -5.01
N SER A 15 -15.41 -7.80 -5.76
CA SER A 15 -16.73 -7.61 -5.17
C SER A 15 -17.28 -8.89 -4.56
N LEU A 16 -18.23 -8.76 -3.60
CA LEU A 16 -18.94 -9.89 -3.02
C LEU A 16 -19.62 -10.74 -4.10
N ALA A 17 -20.29 -10.10 -5.07
CA ALA A 17 -20.97 -10.80 -6.18
C ALA A 17 -19.97 -11.60 -7.05
N GLU A 18 -18.81 -11.01 -7.36
CA GLU A 18 -17.76 -11.67 -8.12
C GLU A 18 -17.18 -12.87 -7.35
N MET A 19 -17.03 -12.73 -6.02
CA MET A 19 -16.54 -13.82 -5.17
C MET A 19 -17.56 -14.94 -5.02
N LYS A 20 -18.85 -14.62 -4.83
CA LYS A 20 -19.94 -15.62 -4.78
C LYS A 20 -20.01 -16.42 -6.07
N THR A 21 -19.91 -15.75 -7.22
CA THR A 21 -19.83 -16.42 -8.53
C THR A 21 -18.67 -17.39 -8.60
N HIS A 22 -17.49 -17.00 -8.11
CA HIS A 22 -16.31 -17.85 -8.08
C HIS A 22 -16.47 -19.07 -7.16
N LEU A 23 -17.09 -18.88 -5.98
CA LEU A 23 -17.39 -19.94 -5.02
C LEU A 23 -18.60 -20.80 -5.41
N ARG A 24 -19.39 -20.38 -6.41
CA ARG A 24 -20.67 -21.01 -6.81
C ARG A 24 -21.69 -21.05 -5.67
N ILE A 25 -21.84 -19.91 -4.97
CA ILE A 25 -22.74 -19.74 -3.83
C ILE A 25 -23.82 -18.73 -4.20
N ASP A 26 -25.09 -19.13 -4.06
CA ASP A 26 -26.25 -18.27 -4.35
C ASP A 26 -26.95 -17.76 -3.10
N ILE A 27 -26.75 -18.44 -1.93
CA ILE A 27 -27.35 -18.07 -0.64
C ILE A 27 -26.65 -16.84 -0.04
N THR A 28 -27.36 -16.12 0.85
CA THR A 28 -26.89 -14.88 1.48
C THR A 28 -26.35 -15.08 2.90
N ASP A 29 -26.47 -16.28 3.46
CA ASP A 29 -26.17 -16.56 4.85
C ASP A 29 -24.68 -16.34 5.18
N ASP A 30 -23.78 -16.58 4.22
CA ASP A 30 -22.33 -16.42 4.37
C ASP A 30 -21.80 -15.08 3.82
N ASP A 31 -22.64 -14.13 3.40
CA ASP A 31 -22.23 -12.87 2.77
C ASP A 31 -21.26 -12.05 3.67
N SER A 32 -21.56 -11.98 4.96
CA SER A 32 -20.70 -11.30 5.95
C SER A 32 -19.34 -11.97 6.10
N LEU A 33 -19.32 -13.30 6.15
CA LEU A 33 -18.10 -14.09 6.24
C LEU A 33 -17.25 -13.87 4.97
N ILE A 34 -17.86 -14.01 3.79
CA ILE A 34 -17.16 -13.85 2.50
C ILE A 34 -16.56 -12.44 2.38
N SER A 35 -17.32 -11.40 2.77
CA SER A 35 -16.83 -10.02 2.77
C SER A 35 -15.62 -9.83 3.67
N THR A 36 -15.65 -10.42 4.87
CA THR A 36 -14.51 -10.39 5.80
C THR A 36 -13.30 -11.10 5.22
N LEU A 37 -13.50 -12.26 4.58
CA LEU A 37 -12.41 -13.00 3.94
C LEU A 37 -11.80 -12.25 2.75
N ILE A 38 -12.61 -11.52 1.96
CA ILE A 38 -12.11 -10.67 0.86
C ILE A 38 -11.16 -9.59 1.42
N THR A 39 -11.59 -8.88 2.46
CA THR A 39 -10.78 -7.84 3.10
C THR A 39 -9.48 -8.42 3.68
N ALA A 40 -9.56 -9.56 4.37
CA ALA A 40 -8.39 -10.23 4.94
C ALA A 40 -7.42 -10.71 3.85
N ALA A 41 -7.93 -11.28 2.75
CA ALA A 41 -7.11 -11.74 1.63
C ALA A 41 -6.42 -10.57 0.91
N ARG A 42 -7.12 -9.45 0.70
CA ARG A 42 -6.52 -8.22 0.18
C ARG A 42 -5.37 -7.75 1.06
N ASP A 43 -5.63 -7.60 2.39
CA ASP A 43 -4.60 -7.12 3.32
C ASP A 43 -3.38 -8.04 3.34
N TYR A 44 -3.58 -9.37 3.31
CA TYR A 44 -2.49 -10.34 3.24
C TYR A 44 -1.63 -10.15 1.98
N ILE A 45 -2.27 -10.12 0.80
CA ILE A 45 -1.56 -9.99 -0.48
C ILE A 45 -0.86 -8.63 -0.58
N GLU A 46 -1.50 -7.54 -0.15
CA GLU A 46 -0.88 -6.21 -0.12
C GLU A 46 0.35 -6.15 0.80
N ARG A 47 0.34 -6.86 1.92
CA ARG A 47 1.49 -6.95 2.83
C ARG A 47 2.65 -7.71 2.21
N VAL A 48 2.36 -8.87 1.63
CA VAL A 48 3.39 -9.73 1.02
C VAL A 48 4.02 -9.08 -0.21
N THR A 49 3.20 -8.46 -1.07
CA THR A 49 3.68 -7.84 -2.31
C THR A 49 4.21 -6.41 -2.10
N ARG A 50 3.91 -5.78 -0.96
CA ARG A 50 4.10 -4.34 -0.70
C ARG A 50 3.37 -3.45 -1.70
N ARG A 51 2.40 -3.99 -2.43
CA ARG A 51 1.57 -3.25 -3.38
C ARG A 51 0.21 -2.94 -2.76
N THR A 52 -0.31 -1.78 -3.07
CA THR A 52 -1.66 -1.35 -2.69
C THR A 52 -2.55 -1.47 -3.92
N MET A 53 -3.71 -2.09 -3.80
CA MET A 53 -4.58 -2.35 -4.94
C MET A 53 -5.51 -1.17 -5.24
N ILE A 54 -6.20 -0.68 -4.23
CA ILE A 54 -7.12 0.46 -4.32
C ILE A 54 -6.48 1.67 -3.66
N TYR A 55 -6.73 2.86 -4.18
CA TYR A 55 -6.17 4.10 -3.64
C TYR A 55 -6.35 4.18 -2.13
N THR A 56 -5.23 4.22 -1.46
CA THR A 56 -5.12 4.25 0.00
C THR A 56 -4.15 5.36 0.40
N GLY A 57 -4.56 6.19 1.33
CA GLY A 57 -3.73 7.25 1.88
C GLY A 57 -2.85 6.75 3.01
N TYR A 58 -1.56 6.96 2.87
CA TYR A 58 -0.55 6.57 3.85
C TYR A 58 0.17 7.78 4.44
N LYS A 59 0.62 7.61 5.67
CA LYS A 59 1.58 8.51 6.32
C LYS A 59 2.78 7.70 6.79
N LEU A 60 3.95 8.03 6.24
CA LEU A 60 5.24 7.49 6.67
C LEU A 60 5.83 8.43 7.72
N LEU A 61 6.16 7.88 8.88
CA LEU A 61 6.69 8.59 10.02
C LEU A 61 8.14 8.18 10.27
N LEU A 62 9.02 9.17 10.32
CA LEU A 62 10.46 8.99 10.55
C LEU A 62 10.92 9.95 11.66
N ASP A 63 11.94 9.57 12.41
CA ASP A 63 12.52 10.43 13.44
C ASP A 63 13.46 11.49 12.82
N THR A 64 14.13 11.13 11.73
CA THR A 64 15.02 12.01 10.96
C THR A 64 14.95 11.64 9.48
N PHE A 65 15.41 12.52 8.61
CA PHE A 65 15.59 12.17 7.20
C PHE A 65 16.73 11.17 7.04
N PRO A 66 16.50 10.04 6.31
CA PRO A 66 17.54 9.04 6.07
C PRO A 66 18.38 9.42 4.85
N GLY A 67 19.64 9.82 5.06
CA GLY A 67 20.60 10.02 3.97
C GLY A 67 20.11 10.87 2.80
N TRP A 68 20.34 10.44 1.55
CA TRP A 68 20.04 11.19 0.34
C TRP A 68 18.64 10.94 -0.24
N SER A 69 17.98 9.87 0.16
CA SER A 69 16.65 9.51 -0.36
C SER A 69 15.77 8.87 0.70
N VAL A 70 14.48 9.01 0.54
CA VAL A 70 13.46 8.36 1.36
C VAL A 70 12.65 7.42 0.50
N HIS A 71 12.74 6.12 0.76
CA HIS A 71 11.96 5.11 0.03
C HIS A 71 10.51 5.08 0.53
N LEU A 72 9.58 4.98 -0.41
CA LEU A 72 8.16 4.84 -0.11
C LEU A 72 7.78 3.36 -0.12
N PRO A 73 7.29 2.81 1.01
CA PRO A 73 7.17 1.35 1.20
C PRO A 73 5.93 0.72 0.57
N ARG A 74 5.13 1.47 -0.21
CA ARG A 74 3.91 1.01 -0.88
C ARG A 74 3.89 1.44 -2.34
N LEU A 75 3.47 0.55 -3.23
CA LEU A 75 3.43 0.74 -4.68
C LEU A 75 2.04 0.39 -5.24
N PRO A 76 1.73 0.92 -6.45
CA PRO A 76 2.35 2.08 -7.08
C PRO A 76 2.03 3.36 -6.33
N VAL A 77 2.95 4.29 -6.28
CA VAL A 77 2.72 5.64 -5.73
C VAL A 77 2.14 6.52 -6.83
N LEU A 78 1.15 7.33 -6.48
CA LEU A 78 0.53 8.28 -7.39
C LEU A 78 1.35 9.55 -7.49
N ASP A 79 1.50 10.05 -8.72
CA ASP A 79 1.98 11.41 -8.97
C ASP A 79 0.81 12.41 -9.09
N GLN A 80 1.11 13.68 -9.27
CA GLN A 80 0.11 14.78 -9.30
C GLN A 80 -1.00 14.62 -10.34
N SER A 81 -0.84 13.76 -11.35
CA SER A 81 -1.75 13.67 -12.48
C SER A 81 -3.01 12.83 -12.23
N ALA A 82 -3.10 12.15 -11.10
CA ALA A 82 -4.13 11.15 -10.88
C ALA A 82 -5.49 11.65 -10.36
N GLY A 83 -5.69 12.96 -10.17
CA GLY A 83 -7.00 13.56 -9.90
C GLY A 83 -7.75 13.08 -8.65
N VAL A 84 -7.04 12.64 -7.62
CA VAL A 84 -7.66 12.19 -6.36
C VAL A 84 -7.88 13.39 -5.44
N GLU A 85 -9.13 13.80 -5.27
CA GLU A 85 -9.54 14.97 -4.46
C GLU A 85 -9.13 14.92 -2.97
N PHE A 86 -8.75 13.76 -2.46
CA PHE A 86 -8.64 13.50 -1.01
C PHE A 86 -7.26 13.78 -0.40
N LEU A 87 -6.20 13.68 -1.18
CA LEU A 87 -4.83 13.97 -0.77
C LEU A 87 -4.15 14.57 -1.99
N THR A 88 -3.36 15.61 -1.81
CA THR A 88 -2.50 16.11 -2.87
C THR A 88 -1.71 14.91 -3.41
N ALA A 89 -1.83 14.63 -4.70
CA ALA A 89 -1.27 13.44 -5.32
C ALA A 89 0.26 13.36 -5.24
N THR A 90 0.91 14.49 -5.02
CA THR A 90 2.34 14.53 -4.68
C THR A 90 2.52 14.18 -3.21
N PRO A 91 3.46 13.31 -2.87
CA PRO A 91 3.79 13.07 -1.48
C PRO A 91 4.07 14.39 -0.75
N LEU A 92 3.27 14.70 0.27
CA LEU A 92 3.43 15.89 1.10
C LEU A 92 4.48 15.59 2.17
N VAL A 93 5.60 16.31 2.14
CA VAL A 93 6.68 16.18 3.12
C VAL A 93 6.61 17.30 4.13
N GLN A 94 6.43 16.94 5.40
CA GLN A 94 6.42 17.86 6.53
C GLN A 94 7.44 17.41 7.56
N TYR A 95 8.01 18.37 8.28
CA TYR A 95 8.96 18.07 9.35
C TYR A 95 8.89 19.11 10.45
N TYR A 96 9.24 18.73 11.66
CA TYR A 96 9.43 19.67 12.77
C TYR A 96 10.84 20.24 12.70
N ASN A 97 10.93 21.56 12.51
CA ASN A 97 12.21 22.27 12.48
C ASN A 97 12.82 22.38 13.90
N LEU A 98 14.03 22.94 14.02
CA LEU A 98 14.74 23.07 15.29
C LEU A 98 13.98 23.88 16.36
N GLN A 99 13.03 24.73 15.95
CA GLN A 99 12.15 25.51 16.82
C GLN A 99 10.87 24.76 17.22
N GLY A 100 10.70 23.51 16.74
CA GLY A 100 9.51 22.71 17.01
C GLY A 100 8.28 23.09 16.18
N VAL A 101 8.46 23.88 15.12
CA VAL A 101 7.37 24.28 14.20
C VAL A 101 7.29 23.25 13.06
N LEU A 102 6.05 22.80 12.75
CA LEU A 102 5.79 21.92 11.61
C LEU A 102 5.93 22.74 10.32
N THR A 103 6.89 22.39 9.50
CA THR A 103 7.23 23.05 8.23
C THR A 103 7.01 22.09 7.07
N THR A 104 6.50 22.60 5.95
CA THR A 104 6.25 21.82 4.73
C THR A 104 7.36 22.08 3.71
N LEU A 105 7.86 21.03 3.08
CA LEU A 105 8.78 21.11 1.96
C LEU A 105 8.02 21.18 0.64
N THR A 106 8.62 21.90 -0.34
CA THR A 106 8.03 22.12 -1.66
C THR A 106 8.56 21.10 -2.67
N ALA A 107 7.66 20.34 -3.29
CA ALA A 107 8.01 19.42 -4.36
C ALA A 107 8.60 20.16 -5.56
N GLY A 108 9.61 19.59 -6.22
CA GLY A 108 10.33 20.18 -7.34
C GLY A 108 11.40 21.20 -6.94
N THR A 109 11.40 21.67 -5.68
CA THR A 109 12.41 22.62 -5.16
C THR A 109 13.25 21.98 -4.06
N ASP A 110 12.58 21.43 -3.04
CA ASP A 110 13.25 20.83 -1.89
C ASP A 110 13.45 19.32 -2.04
N TYR A 111 12.59 18.67 -2.83
CA TYR A 111 12.67 17.24 -3.13
C TYR A 111 11.99 16.94 -4.47
N GLU A 112 12.35 15.81 -5.08
CA GLU A 112 11.74 15.26 -6.28
C GLU A 112 11.23 13.84 -6.02
N LEU A 113 10.16 13.44 -6.72
CA LEU A 113 9.60 12.09 -6.67
C LEU A 113 10.16 11.26 -7.82
N ASP A 114 10.97 10.25 -7.49
CA ASP A 114 11.49 9.25 -8.43
C ASP A 114 10.62 8.01 -8.43
N LEU A 115 9.69 7.94 -9.39
CA LEU A 115 8.77 6.80 -9.59
C LEU A 115 9.40 5.66 -10.40
N TYR A 116 10.51 5.91 -11.08
CA TYR A 116 11.20 4.90 -11.91
C TYR A 116 12.07 3.97 -11.08
N HIS A 117 12.42 4.38 -9.87
CA HIS A 117 13.10 3.52 -8.91
C HIS A 117 12.11 2.54 -8.28
N ASN A 118 12.54 1.33 -7.96
CA ASN A 118 11.72 0.33 -7.26
C ASN A 118 12.39 -0.06 -5.94
N PRO A 119 11.83 0.25 -4.77
CA PRO A 119 10.59 1.03 -4.55
C PRO A 119 10.75 2.53 -4.91
N PRO A 120 9.63 3.24 -5.21
CA PRO A 120 9.65 4.67 -5.43
C PRO A 120 10.28 5.41 -4.25
N ARG A 121 10.92 6.54 -4.55
CA ARG A 121 11.64 7.30 -3.52
C ARG A 121 11.52 8.80 -3.72
N LEU A 122 11.66 9.53 -2.64
CA LEU A 122 11.92 10.96 -2.67
C LEU A 122 13.42 11.16 -2.70
N VAL A 123 13.89 12.01 -3.60
CA VAL A 123 15.31 12.33 -3.78
C VAL A 123 15.54 13.83 -3.65
N LEU A 124 16.76 14.22 -3.32
CA LEU A 124 17.14 15.64 -3.27
C LEU A 124 17.61 16.11 -4.65
N PRO A 125 17.18 17.30 -5.10
CA PRO A 125 17.79 17.96 -6.24
C PRO A 125 19.30 18.23 -6.00
N PRO A 126 20.09 18.43 -7.07
CA PRO A 126 21.51 18.77 -6.93
C PRO A 126 21.75 19.97 -6.00
N MET A 127 22.72 19.86 -5.09
CA MET A 127 23.11 20.91 -4.13
C MET A 127 22.07 21.25 -3.07
N VAL A 128 20.97 20.48 -2.97
CA VAL A 128 19.96 20.59 -1.89
C VAL A 128 20.23 19.53 -0.82
N TYR A 129 19.97 19.88 0.43
CA TYR A 129 20.12 18.98 1.58
C TYR A 129 18.84 18.95 2.40
N TRP A 130 18.58 17.80 3.03
CA TRP A 130 17.46 17.73 3.99
C TRP A 130 17.68 18.71 5.14
N PRO A 131 16.63 19.43 5.56
CA PRO A 131 16.73 20.32 6.70
C PRO A 131 16.96 19.56 8.02
N TRP A 132 17.56 20.23 8.98
CA TRP A 132 17.70 19.71 10.32
C TRP A 132 16.36 19.58 11.02
N THR A 133 16.08 18.40 11.57
CA THR A 133 14.86 18.14 12.36
C THR A 133 15.09 18.45 13.83
N GLN A 134 14.00 18.65 14.56
CA GLN A 134 14.04 18.86 16.01
C GLN A 134 14.70 17.66 16.72
N LEU A 135 15.75 17.91 17.45
CA LEU A 135 16.50 16.88 18.18
C LEU A 135 15.61 16.20 19.25
N GLY A 136 15.69 14.87 19.31
CA GLY A 136 14.96 14.07 20.29
C GLY A 136 13.45 13.96 20.06
N LYS A 137 12.90 14.56 18.99
CA LYS A 137 11.49 14.42 18.64
C LYS A 137 11.26 13.13 17.84
N THR A 138 10.41 12.27 18.37
CA THR A 138 9.91 11.10 17.63
C THR A 138 8.96 11.54 16.52
N ASN A 139 8.99 10.85 15.37
CA ASN A 139 8.16 11.16 14.22
C ASN A 139 8.32 12.61 13.74
N ALA A 140 9.56 13.13 13.79
CA ALA A 140 9.84 14.50 13.40
C ALA A 140 9.62 14.76 11.90
N VAL A 141 9.68 13.73 11.07
CA VAL A 141 9.38 13.78 9.62
C VAL A 141 8.11 13.00 9.33
N GLN A 142 7.21 13.61 8.58
CA GLN A 142 5.92 13.07 8.20
C GLN A 142 5.76 13.16 6.68
N ILE A 143 5.59 12.03 6.01
CA ILE A 143 5.41 11.99 4.56
C ILE A 143 4.06 11.36 4.27
N SER A 144 3.13 12.17 3.76
CA SER A 144 1.79 11.70 3.37
C SER A 144 1.79 11.43 1.87
N PHE A 145 1.33 10.26 1.45
CA PHE A 145 1.26 9.88 0.03
C PHE A 145 0.09 8.94 -0.22
N VAL A 146 -0.30 8.82 -1.48
CA VAL A 146 -1.32 7.88 -1.94
C VAL A 146 -0.64 6.79 -2.74
N ALA A 147 -1.01 5.56 -2.49
CA ALA A 147 -0.63 4.42 -3.31
C ALA A 147 -1.86 3.61 -3.73
N GLY A 148 -1.75 2.93 -4.86
CA GLY A 148 -2.79 2.08 -5.44
C GLY A 148 -2.82 2.15 -6.97
N TYR A 149 -3.48 1.18 -7.59
CA TYR A 149 -3.63 1.15 -9.04
C TYR A 149 -4.78 2.03 -9.52
N SER A 150 -5.87 2.13 -8.73
CA SER A 150 -7.09 2.84 -9.14
C SER A 150 -7.98 3.16 -7.93
N ALA A 151 -8.92 4.09 -8.12
CA ALA A 151 -9.97 4.38 -7.13
C ALA A 151 -11.02 3.27 -7.04
N ASP A 152 -11.16 2.49 -8.12
CA ASP A 152 -12.05 1.33 -8.23
C ASP A 152 -11.27 0.06 -8.58
N ALA A 153 -11.96 -1.04 -8.80
CA ALA A 153 -11.34 -2.31 -9.12
C ALA A 153 -10.89 -2.46 -10.60
N SER A 154 -11.08 -1.47 -11.47
CA SER A 154 -10.93 -1.59 -12.94
C SER A 154 -9.50 -1.82 -13.39
N LEU A 155 -8.54 -1.08 -12.80
CA LEU A 155 -7.12 -1.14 -13.16
C LEU A 155 -6.30 -2.06 -12.26
N VAL A 156 -6.92 -2.71 -11.28
CA VAL A 156 -6.22 -3.72 -10.47
C VAL A 156 -5.84 -4.91 -11.34
N PRO A 157 -4.57 -5.31 -11.37
CA PRO A 157 -4.11 -6.42 -12.19
C PRO A 157 -4.94 -7.70 -11.97
N PRO A 158 -5.45 -8.34 -13.03
CA PRO A 158 -6.31 -9.53 -12.91
C PRO A 158 -5.66 -10.67 -12.12
N LEU A 159 -4.33 -10.78 -12.18
CA LEU A 159 -3.60 -11.82 -11.47
C LEU A 159 -3.64 -11.59 -9.94
N LEU A 160 -3.60 -10.34 -9.46
CA LEU A 160 -3.79 -10.03 -8.04
C LEU A 160 -5.22 -10.31 -7.57
N LYS A 161 -6.22 -9.97 -8.39
CA LYS A 161 -7.62 -10.36 -8.10
C LYS A 161 -7.79 -11.88 -8.02
N ASN A 162 -7.13 -12.61 -8.92
CA ASN A 162 -7.17 -14.07 -8.90
C ASN A 162 -6.52 -14.64 -7.63
N ALA A 163 -5.41 -14.05 -7.16
CA ALA A 163 -4.79 -14.44 -5.90
C ALA A 163 -5.74 -14.27 -4.70
N ILE A 164 -6.50 -13.15 -4.66
CA ILE A 164 -7.54 -12.95 -3.64
C ILE A 164 -8.60 -14.06 -3.72
N LYS A 165 -9.10 -14.35 -4.91
CA LYS A 165 -10.15 -15.39 -5.10
C LYS A 165 -9.66 -16.77 -4.64
N LEU A 166 -8.45 -17.15 -4.98
CA LEU A 166 -7.85 -18.41 -4.55
C LEU A 166 -7.70 -18.48 -3.03
N LEU A 167 -7.23 -17.39 -2.41
CA LEU A 167 -7.03 -17.33 -0.97
C LEU A 167 -8.35 -17.38 -0.20
N VAL A 168 -9.35 -16.62 -0.65
CA VAL A 168 -10.70 -16.65 -0.08
C VAL A 168 -11.34 -18.03 -0.22
N SER A 169 -11.22 -18.66 -1.40
CA SER A 169 -11.75 -20.01 -1.62
C SER A 169 -11.10 -21.03 -0.68
N HIS A 170 -9.81 -20.92 -0.48
CA HIS A 170 -9.09 -21.79 0.45
C HIS A 170 -9.59 -21.61 1.88
N TRP A 171 -9.67 -20.37 2.38
CA TRP A 171 -10.12 -20.09 3.75
C TRP A 171 -11.60 -20.41 3.96
N TYR A 172 -12.44 -20.21 2.96
CA TYR A 172 -13.86 -20.53 3.02
C TYR A 172 -14.09 -22.03 3.17
N ASN A 173 -13.34 -22.86 2.42
CA ASN A 173 -13.46 -24.32 2.46
C ASN A 173 -12.75 -24.95 3.68
N ASN A 174 -11.76 -24.28 4.24
CA ASN A 174 -10.96 -24.76 5.38
C ASN A 174 -11.12 -23.81 6.57
N ARG A 175 -12.30 -23.84 7.18
CA ARG A 175 -12.65 -22.97 8.31
C ARG A 175 -11.92 -23.35 9.61
N GLU A 176 -11.35 -24.54 9.68
CA GLU A 176 -10.60 -25.03 10.85
C GLU A 176 -9.10 -24.85 10.65
N ALA A 177 -8.41 -24.45 11.73
CA ALA A 177 -6.95 -24.20 11.70
C ALA A 177 -6.08 -25.46 11.49
N VAL A 178 -6.68 -26.64 11.37
CA VAL A 178 -6.01 -27.96 11.35
C VAL A 178 -6.06 -28.64 9.98
N GLY A 179 -6.31 -27.90 8.91
CA GLY A 179 -6.16 -28.41 7.55
C GLY A 179 -4.73 -28.18 7.04
N SER A 180 -4.10 -29.20 6.47
CA SER A 180 -2.90 -28.99 5.66
C SER A 180 -3.25 -27.97 4.56
N VAL A 181 -2.60 -26.80 4.59
CA VAL A 181 -2.63 -25.89 3.44
C VAL A 181 -2.16 -26.72 2.27
N GLY A 182 -3.02 -26.97 1.28
CA GLY A 182 -2.60 -27.70 0.11
C GLY A 182 -1.40 -26.97 -0.48
N ASP A 183 -0.23 -27.61 -0.47
CA ASP A 183 1.05 -27.02 -0.90
C ASP A 183 0.93 -26.35 -2.26
N GLU A 184 0.06 -26.84 -3.14
CA GLU A 184 -0.20 -26.30 -4.47
C GLU A 184 -0.85 -24.90 -4.46
N ILE A 185 -1.80 -24.62 -3.56
CA ILE A 185 -2.45 -23.29 -3.47
C ILE A 185 -1.48 -22.28 -2.87
N ALA A 186 -0.72 -22.69 -1.85
CA ALA A 186 0.31 -21.87 -1.25
C ALA A 186 1.37 -21.48 -2.28
N LEU A 187 1.86 -22.44 -3.08
CA LEU A 187 2.82 -22.24 -4.17
C LEU A 187 2.27 -21.32 -5.28
N ALA A 188 0.98 -21.47 -5.65
CA ALA A 188 0.35 -20.62 -6.66
C ALA A 188 0.28 -19.16 -6.17
N ILE A 189 -0.16 -18.93 -4.95
CA ILE A 189 -0.22 -17.59 -4.35
C ILE A 189 1.18 -16.99 -4.19
N GLU A 190 2.14 -17.77 -3.71
CA GLU A 190 3.53 -17.36 -3.57
C GLU A 190 4.15 -16.95 -4.91
N SER A 191 3.89 -17.71 -5.97
CA SER A 191 4.36 -17.41 -7.32
C SER A 191 3.79 -16.08 -7.82
N ILE A 192 2.49 -15.84 -7.62
CA ILE A 192 1.85 -14.56 -7.97
C ILE A 192 2.46 -13.42 -7.15
N CYS A 193 2.61 -13.62 -5.84
CA CYS A 193 3.20 -12.61 -4.95
C CYS A 193 4.64 -12.28 -5.35
N LYS A 194 5.45 -13.25 -5.74
CA LYS A 194 6.82 -13.02 -6.22
C LYS A 194 6.88 -12.17 -7.48
N ILE A 195 5.96 -12.36 -8.44
CA ILE A 195 5.89 -11.55 -9.66
C ILE A 195 5.66 -10.07 -9.33
N TYR A 196 4.83 -9.79 -8.32
CA TYR A 196 4.46 -8.43 -7.93
C TYR A 196 5.26 -7.88 -6.75
N SER A 197 6.10 -8.68 -6.11
CA SER A 197 6.90 -8.22 -4.98
C SER A 197 7.80 -7.06 -5.37
N ALA A 198 7.81 -6.02 -4.54
CA ALA A 198 8.67 -4.85 -4.71
C ALA A 198 10.15 -5.10 -4.37
N GLY A 199 10.55 -6.35 -4.14
CA GLY A 199 11.89 -6.69 -3.69
C GLY A 199 12.17 -6.27 -2.24
N ASP A 200 13.11 -6.93 -1.60
CA ASP A 200 13.66 -6.50 -0.31
C ASP A 200 14.82 -5.55 -0.58
N TYR A 201 14.54 -4.25 -0.44
CA TYR A 201 15.58 -3.25 -0.36
C TYR A 201 15.82 -2.95 1.13
N CYS A 202 16.84 -3.59 1.66
CA CYS A 202 17.45 -3.21 2.94
C CYS A 202 18.31 -1.96 2.75
#